data_38efc35502f53031690197a46106a57c
#
_entry.id   38efc35502f53031690197a46106a57c
#
_cell.length_a   1.000
_cell.length_b   1.000
_cell.length_c   1.000
_cell.angle_alpha   90.00
_cell.angle_beta   90.00
_cell.angle_gamma   90.00
#
_symmetry.space_group_name_H-M   'P 1'
#
loop_
_entity.id
_entity.type
_entity.pdbx_description
1 polymer ?
#
loop_
_entity_poly.entity_id
_entity_poly.type
_entity_poly.pdbx_seq_one_letter_code
_entity_poly.pdbx_strand_id
1 'polypeptide(L)'
;MQPERLQRTSVLYPGQRYSFSDLGIASERFNDEGDFTKRISLRLPADFYVPENASVELLLDFGYGAGAGPGSIMNVSVNEELVHGLYLGNENGEAFRDYQLRIPARFFKGGVNNIDIGATMRAPLAGVPCDDVFGSHLVFQINHSSSIELPEAGNVAVQPDLGLFSETGYPFARYKTAPQGHIFIPDDLYLDSALTLAGKLAQVAQSPLLNLEVSQDLAVTESGSVIILGTPASLNTVSQDAFVSSIGDTQRWPYRLQNQLYNRVRDITNDKSYKQMRVTGVTVQEADLGNQAVLLAEEHPSSNASDTLFIIAAQTPALLKARVTDLTSLSLWGQLAGDFFVWDNNLSPLLVMQVNEKFEVGEPNNHWLTLRLWLSNNPWYWLLSFLLLVCIVSVFIFVLLKRRNKQVQNSW
;
A
#
# COMPACT_ATOMS: atom_id res chain seq x y z
N MET A 1 15.65 21.67 -24.48
CA MET A 1 14.98 20.96 -23.39
C MET A 1 13.54 20.72 -23.80
N GLN A 2 13.19 19.54 -24.28
CA GLN A 2 11.78 19.18 -24.44
C GLN A 2 11.22 18.93 -23.04
N PRO A 3 10.03 19.43 -22.70
CA PRO A 3 9.40 19.10 -21.44
C PRO A 3 9.14 17.59 -21.45
N GLU A 4 9.73 16.87 -20.49
CA GLU A 4 9.36 15.49 -20.20
C GLU A 4 7.83 15.48 -20.08
N ARG A 5 7.17 14.85 -21.04
CA ARG A 5 5.75 14.53 -20.89
C ARG A 5 5.68 13.63 -19.66
N LEU A 6 5.05 14.13 -18.61
CA LEU A 6 4.62 13.30 -17.49
C LEU A 6 3.87 12.10 -18.08
N GLN A 7 4.57 10.97 -18.20
CA GLN A 7 3.95 9.72 -18.62
C GLN A 7 2.89 9.42 -17.58
N ARG A 8 1.62 9.49 -17.96
CA ARG A 8 0.52 9.03 -17.12
C ARG A 8 0.76 7.55 -16.89
N THR A 9 1.16 7.19 -15.69
CA THR A 9 1.35 5.80 -15.31
C THR A 9 -0.01 5.12 -15.38
N SER A 10 -0.19 4.25 -16.37
CA SER A 10 -1.44 3.52 -16.53
C SER A 10 -1.72 2.66 -15.31
N VAL A 11 -2.96 2.65 -14.84
CA VAL A 11 -3.38 1.75 -13.78
C VAL A 11 -3.54 0.36 -14.38
N LEU A 12 -2.84 -0.62 -13.82
CA LEU A 12 -2.93 -2.01 -14.24
C LEU A 12 -3.93 -2.75 -13.38
N TYR A 13 -4.82 -3.48 -14.02
CA TYR A 13 -5.89 -4.21 -13.34
C TYR A 13 -5.54 -5.67 -13.09
N PRO A 14 -5.94 -6.23 -11.93
CA PRO A 14 -5.70 -7.62 -11.61
C PRO A 14 -6.27 -8.60 -12.63
N GLY A 15 -5.62 -9.76 -12.76
CA GLY A 15 -6.05 -10.84 -13.65
C GLY A 15 -5.84 -10.55 -15.14
N GLN A 16 -4.98 -9.60 -15.49
CA GLN A 16 -4.70 -9.22 -16.87
C GLN A 16 -3.19 -9.24 -17.16
N ARG A 17 -2.86 -9.48 -18.44
CA ARG A 17 -1.51 -9.38 -18.97
C ARG A 17 -1.37 -8.11 -19.79
N TYR A 18 -0.28 -7.40 -19.59
CA TYR A 18 0.07 -6.16 -20.28
C TYR A 18 1.45 -6.31 -20.92
N SER A 19 1.55 -6.10 -22.22
CA SER A 19 2.87 -6.00 -22.88
C SER A 19 3.54 -4.66 -22.54
N PHE A 20 4.86 -4.60 -22.61
CA PHE A 20 5.57 -3.33 -22.42
C PHE A 20 5.15 -2.31 -23.47
N SER A 21 4.82 -2.75 -24.68
CA SER A 21 4.27 -1.87 -25.72
C SER A 21 2.92 -1.24 -25.30
N ASP A 22 2.03 -1.99 -24.64
CA ASP A 22 0.76 -1.48 -24.14
C ASP A 22 0.96 -0.41 -23.06
N LEU A 23 2.06 -0.54 -22.31
CA LEU A 23 2.48 0.40 -21.27
C LEU A 23 3.28 1.60 -21.82
N GLY A 24 3.48 1.66 -23.15
CA GLY A 24 4.27 2.71 -23.80
C GLY A 24 5.78 2.57 -23.58
N ILE A 25 6.25 1.38 -23.17
CA ILE A 25 7.65 1.08 -22.93
C ILE A 25 8.27 0.57 -24.24
N ALA A 26 9.19 1.34 -24.79
CA ALA A 26 9.90 0.97 -26.00
C ALA A 26 11.06 -0.02 -25.70
N SER A 27 11.44 -0.80 -26.74
CA SER A 27 12.69 -1.56 -26.68
C SER A 27 13.87 -0.63 -26.45
N GLU A 28 14.78 -1.06 -25.61
CA GLU A 28 15.97 -0.28 -25.29
C GLU A 28 17.22 -1.15 -25.43
N ARG A 29 18.26 -0.55 -26.00
CA ARG A 29 19.54 -1.21 -26.24
C ARG A 29 20.66 -0.42 -25.58
N PHE A 30 21.46 -1.10 -24.80
CA PHE A 30 22.67 -0.60 -24.21
C PHE A 30 23.89 -1.19 -25.00
N ASN A 31 24.81 -0.33 -25.37
CA ASN A 31 26.03 -0.75 -26.09
C ASN A 31 27.18 -0.14 -25.32
N ASP A 32 27.84 -0.88 -24.55
CA ASP A 32 29.12 -0.57 -23.91
C ASP A 32 29.39 -1.50 -22.72
N GLU A 33 30.54 -1.35 -22.09
CA GLU A 33 30.81 -1.84 -20.75
C GLU A 33 30.22 -0.88 -19.71
N GLY A 34 29.60 -1.40 -18.67
CA GLY A 34 29.03 -0.59 -17.60
C GLY A 34 27.69 -1.10 -17.10
N ASP A 35 27.00 -0.21 -16.45
CA ASP A 35 25.71 -0.49 -15.82
C ASP A 35 24.57 0.17 -16.60
N PHE A 36 23.59 -0.64 -16.97
CA PHE A 36 22.33 -0.23 -17.56
C PHE A 36 21.21 -0.41 -16.55
N THR A 37 20.25 0.49 -16.53
CA THR A 37 19.04 0.33 -15.71
C THR A 37 17.82 0.88 -16.45
N LYS A 38 16.84 0.03 -16.65
CA LYS A 38 15.50 0.40 -17.14
C LYS A 38 14.53 0.39 -16.00
N ARG A 39 14.01 1.57 -15.63
CA ARG A 39 12.93 1.71 -14.66
C ARG A 39 11.58 1.65 -15.35
N ILE A 40 10.70 0.83 -14.83
CA ILE A 40 9.31 0.68 -15.25
C ILE A 40 8.45 1.03 -14.06
N SER A 41 7.76 2.18 -14.15
CA SER A 41 6.81 2.61 -13.13
C SER A 41 5.42 2.18 -13.54
N LEU A 42 4.73 1.45 -12.68
CA LEU A 42 3.37 0.99 -12.87
C LEU A 42 2.53 1.31 -11.64
N ARG A 43 1.23 1.49 -11.86
CA ARG A 43 0.29 1.80 -10.79
C ARG A 43 -0.70 0.67 -10.64
N LEU A 44 -0.79 0.11 -9.43
CA LEU A 44 -1.78 -0.87 -9.06
C LEU A 44 -2.97 -0.18 -8.37
N PRO A 45 -4.18 -0.75 -8.42
CA PRO A 45 -5.29 -0.26 -7.62
C PRO A 45 -4.93 -0.21 -6.15
N ALA A 46 -5.48 0.76 -5.42
CA ALA A 46 -5.23 0.90 -3.98
C ALA A 46 -5.69 -0.32 -3.19
N ASP A 47 -6.77 -0.95 -3.66
CA ASP A 47 -7.39 -2.15 -3.11
C ASP A 47 -6.84 -3.45 -3.75
N PHE A 48 -5.58 -3.39 -4.23
CA PHE A 48 -4.85 -4.56 -4.73
C PHE A 48 -4.43 -5.46 -3.57
N TYR A 49 -5.29 -6.39 -3.23
CA TYR A 49 -5.06 -7.35 -2.15
C TYR A 49 -4.97 -8.77 -2.70
N VAL A 50 -3.86 -9.42 -2.47
CA VAL A 50 -3.54 -10.75 -3.00
C VAL A 50 -3.09 -11.68 -1.88
N PRO A 51 -3.34 -13.01 -2.02
CA PRO A 51 -2.81 -13.98 -1.08
C PRO A 51 -1.29 -13.93 -1.02
N GLU A 52 -0.69 -14.19 0.15
CA GLU A 52 0.77 -14.20 0.32
C GLU A 52 1.52 -15.11 -0.66
N ASN A 53 0.87 -16.19 -1.11
CA ASN A 53 1.42 -17.14 -2.08
C ASN A 53 1.15 -16.75 -3.54
N ALA A 54 0.50 -15.62 -3.80
CA ALA A 54 0.32 -15.10 -5.16
C ALA A 54 1.63 -14.55 -5.71
N SER A 55 1.78 -14.59 -7.01
CA SER A 55 2.92 -14.01 -7.71
C SER A 55 2.47 -13.17 -8.89
N VAL A 56 3.20 -12.10 -9.12
CA VAL A 56 3.18 -11.35 -10.38
C VAL A 56 4.14 -12.05 -11.34
N GLU A 57 3.70 -12.33 -12.55
CA GLU A 57 4.55 -12.96 -13.56
C GLU A 57 5.12 -11.89 -14.50
N LEU A 58 6.43 -11.78 -14.52
CA LEU A 58 7.16 -10.93 -15.46
C LEU A 58 7.78 -11.82 -16.52
N LEU A 59 7.35 -11.66 -17.77
CA LEU A 59 7.88 -12.40 -18.93
C LEU A 59 8.77 -11.45 -19.72
N LEU A 60 10.06 -11.71 -19.70
CA LEU A 60 11.06 -10.87 -20.31
C LEU A 60 11.55 -11.43 -21.64
N ASP A 61 11.49 -10.59 -22.65
CA ASP A 61 12.20 -10.78 -23.92
C ASP A 61 13.44 -9.89 -23.93
N PHE A 62 14.60 -10.48 -23.74
CA PHE A 62 15.86 -9.76 -23.69
C PHE A 62 16.99 -10.57 -24.29
N GLY A 63 18.11 -9.94 -24.51
CA GLY A 63 19.31 -10.64 -24.99
C GLY A 63 20.55 -9.81 -24.76
N TYR A 64 21.69 -10.50 -24.79
CA TYR A 64 23.00 -9.89 -24.75
C TYR A 64 23.90 -10.46 -25.85
N GLY A 65 24.80 -9.61 -26.32
CA GLY A 65 25.75 -9.97 -27.39
C GLY A 65 26.91 -10.80 -26.88
N ALA A 66 27.70 -11.30 -27.82
CA ALA A 66 28.96 -12.01 -27.56
C ALA A 66 29.96 -11.11 -26.82
N GLY A 67 30.89 -11.73 -26.08
CA GLY A 67 31.96 -11.04 -25.38
C GLY A 67 31.62 -10.61 -23.95
N ALA A 68 30.49 -11.04 -23.37
CA ALA A 68 30.21 -10.83 -21.97
C ALA A 68 31.21 -11.58 -21.07
N GLY A 69 31.97 -10.84 -20.27
CA GLY A 69 33.00 -11.38 -19.37
C GLY A 69 32.45 -11.76 -17.99
N PRO A 70 33.30 -12.35 -17.14
CA PRO A 70 32.97 -12.70 -15.77
C PRO A 70 32.47 -11.49 -14.98
N GLY A 71 31.34 -11.67 -14.27
CA GLY A 71 30.66 -10.59 -13.51
C GLY A 71 29.60 -9.84 -14.29
N SER A 72 29.35 -10.21 -15.56
CA SER A 72 28.18 -9.73 -16.28
C SER A 72 26.91 -10.37 -15.68
N ILE A 73 25.96 -9.54 -15.25
CA ILE A 73 24.75 -9.99 -14.54
C ILE A 73 23.56 -9.11 -14.92
N MET A 74 22.38 -9.73 -15.03
CA MET A 74 21.11 -9.02 -15.07
C MET A 74 20.44 -9.13 -13.71
N ASN A 75 19.95 -8.01 -13.19
CA ASN A 75 19.24 -7.92 -11.92
C ASN A 75 17.85 -7.36 -12.15
N VAL A 76 16.87 -7.89 -11.41
CA VAL A 76 15.52 -7.33 -11.35
C VAL A 76 15.22 -6.99 -9.90
N SER A 77 14.85 -5.74 -9.65
CA SER A 77 14.36 -5.27 -8.34
C SER A 77 12.96 -4.69 -8.46
N VAL A 78 12.20 -4.80 -7.37
CA VAL A 78 10.87 -4.25 -7.24
C VAL A 78 10.84 -3.38 -5.99
N ASN A 79 10.46 -2.12 -6.13
CA ASN A 79 10.44 -1.15 -5.03
C ASN A 79 11.77 -1.13 -4.24
N GLU A 80 12.89 -1.13 -4.97
CA GLU A 80 14.27 -1.13 -4.45
C GLU A 80 14.74 -2.46 -3.84
N GLU A 81 13.87 -3.48 -3.74
CA GLU A 81 14.25 -4.80 -3.25
C GLU A 81 14.64 -5.72 -4.40
N LEU A 82 15.84 -6.35 -4.32
CA LEU A 82 16.32 -7.29 -5.32
C LEU A 82 15.52 -8.58 -5.27
N VAL A 83 14.84 -8.91 -6.39
CA VAL A 83 13.99 -10.10 -6.50
C VAL A 83 14.59 -11.20 -7.37
N HIS A 84 15.49 -10.86 -8.27
CA HIS A 84 16.12 -11.83 -9.17
C HIS A 84 17.49 -11.36 -9.67
N GLY A 85 18.40 -12.32 -9.85
CA GLY A 85 19.71 -12.12 -10.50
C GLY A 85 19.98 -13.25 -11.48
N LEU A 86 20.42 -12.91 -12.69
CA LEU A 86 20.80 -13.87 -13.73
C LEU A 86 22.22 -13.56 -14.19
N TYR A 87 23.10 -14.56 -14.12
CA TYR A 87 24.44 -14.45 -14.64
C TYR A 87 24.44 -14.54 -16.18
N LEU A 88 25.07 -13.57 -16.85
CA LEU A 88 25.17 -13.47 -18.30
C LEU A 88 26.52 -14.08 -18.75
N GLY A 89 26.61 -15.41 -18.69
CA GLY A 89 27.89 -16.12 -18.79
C GLY A 89 28.17 -16.78 -20.13
N ASN A 90 27.32 -16.64 -21.15
CA ASN A 90 27.55 -17.21 -22.44
C ASN A 90 28.44 -16.27 -23.30
N GLU A 91 29.67 -16.67 -23.58
CA GLU A 91 30.64 -15.89 -24.36
C GLU A 91 30.16 -15.58 -25.78
N ASN A 92 29.25 -16.40 -26.33
CA ASN A 92 28.69 -16.19 -27.67
C ASN A 92 27.44 -15.29 -27.67
N GLY A 93 27.05 -14.81 -26.50
CA GLY A 93 25.76 -14.10 -26.30
C GLY A 93 24.59 -15.06 -26.27
N GLU A 94 23.46 -14.55 -25.79
CA GLU A 94 22.22 -15.33 -25.64
C GLU A 94 20.99 -14.44 -25.77
N ALA A 95 19.92 -14.99 -26.31
CA ALA A 95 18.64 -14.33 -26.42
C ALA A 95 17.56 -15.16 -25.71
N PHE A 96 16.84 -14.51 -24.84
CA PHE A 96 15.76 -15.11 -24.07
C PHE A 96 14.43 -14.59 -24.60
N ARG A 97 13.48 -15.51 -24.79
CA ARG A 97 12.09 -15.20 -25.10
C ARG A 97 11.20 -15.80 -24.01
N ASP A 98 10.21 -15.01 -23.59
CA ASP A 98 9.28 -15.39 -22.52
C ASP A 98 10.03 -15.90 -21.27
N TYR A 99 11.16 -15.26 -20.92
CA TYR A 99 11.88 -15.60 -19.70
C TYR A 99 11.01 -15.28 -18.49
N GLN A 100 10.49 -16.32 -17.87
CA GLN A 100 9.47 -16.20 -16.81
C GLN A 100 10.11 -15.97 -15.45
N LEU A 101 9.79 -14.83 -14.85
CA LEU A 101 10.08 -14.50 -13.47
C LEU A 101 8.79 -14.47 -12.67
N ARG A 102 8.73 -15.28 -11.61
CA ARG A 102 7.64 -15.27 -10.64
C ARG A 102 8.05 -14.46 -9.43
N ILE A 103 7.53 -13.26 -9.34
CA ILE A 103 7.85 -12.32 -8.27
C ILE A 103 6.74 -12.41 -7.22
N PRO A 104 7.05 -12.78 -5.96
CA PRO A 104 6.03 -12.83 -4.91
C PRO A 104 5.26 -11.51 -4.81
N ALA A 105 3.96 -11.57 -4.75
CA ALA A 105 3.09 -10.40 -4.79
C ALA A 105 3.31 -9.45 -3.59
N ARG A 106 3.88 -9.92 -2.49
CA ARG A 106 4.27 -9.09 -1.33
C ARG A 106 5.27 -7.96 -1.63
N PHE A 107 6.00 -8.03 -2.75
CA PHE A 107 6.89 -6.95 -3.20
C PHE A 107 6.14 -5.80 -3.87
N PHE A 108 4.86 -6.01 -4.19
CA PHE A 108 4.00 -5.01 -4.80
C PHE A 108 3.01 -4.46 -3.77
N LYS A 109 2.70 -3.18 -3.88
CA LYS A 109 1.73 -2.48 -3.03
C LYS A 109 0.65 -1.82 -3.87
N GLY A 110 -0.46 -1.45 -3.26
CA GLY A 110 -1.39 -0.51 -3.87
C GLY A 110 -0.70 0.82 -4.18
N GLY A 111 -1.08 1.47 -5.26
CA GLY A 111 -0.43 2.69 -5.72
C GLY A 111 0.75 2.44 -6.66
N VAL A 112 1.78 3.28 -6.58
CA VAL A 112 2.92 3.25 -7.51
C VAL A 112 3.94 2.18 -7.11
N ASN A 113 4.34 1.38 -8.09
CA ASN A 113 5.39 0.39 -7.96
C ASN A 113 6.44 0.61 -9.05
N ASN A 114 7.70 0.42 -8.71
CA ASN A 114 8.82 0.52 -9.63
C ASN A 114 9.47 -0.85 -9.81
N ILE A 115 9.60 -1.29 -11.06
CA ILE A 115 10.40 -2.45 -11.45
C ILE A 115 11.65 -1.92 -12.12
N ASP A 116 12.80 -2.20 -11.56
CA ASP A 116 14.08 -1.85 -12.13
C ASP A 116 14.73 -3.10 -12.72
N ILE A 117 14.97 -3.09 -14.03
CA ILE A 117 15.71 -4.14 -14.74
C ILE A 117 17.10 -3.58 -15.03
N GLY A 118 18.08 -4.05 -14.28
CA GLY A 118 19.48 -3.66 -14.41
C GLY A 118 20.28 -4.70 -15.17
N ALA A 119 21.29 -4.28 -15.92
CA ALA A 119 22.31 -5.16 -16.47
C ALA A 119 23.69 -4.54 -16.26
N THR A 120 24.58 -5.26 -15.60
CA THR A 120 25.99 -4.92 -15.52
C THR A 120 26.71 -5.71 -16.58
N MET A 121 27.32 -5.03 -17.55
CA MET A 121 28.09 -5.64 -18.63
C MET A 121 29.57 -5.43 -18.39
N ARG A 122 30.33 -6.51 -18.33
CA ARG A 122 31.79 -6.50 -18.15
C ARG A 122 32.48 -7.15 -19.33
N ALA A 123 33.56 -6.55 -19.78
CA ALA A 123 34.43 -7.18 -20.77
C ALA A 123 35.19 -8.36 -20.13
N PRO A 124 35.60 -9.39 -20.90
CA PRO A 124 36.50 -10.41 -20.41
C PRO A 124 37.78 -9.75 -19.90
N LEU A 125 38.28 -10.21 -18.76
CA LEU A 125 39.57 -9.76 -18.26
C LEU A 125 40.65 -10.17 -19.28
N ALA A 126 41.11 -9.22 -20.08
CA ALA A 126 42.16 -9.46 -21.06
C ALA A 126 43.47 -9.76 -20.34
N GLY A 127 43.96 -10.97 -20.49
CA GLY A 127 45.36 -11.33 -20.17
C GLY A 127 46.35 -10.88 -21.22
N VAL A 128 46.01 -9.87 -22.04
CA VAL A 128 46.83 -9.43 -23.16
C VAL A 128 47.25 -7.98 -22.94
N PRO A 129 48.55 -7.69 -22.92
CA PRO A 129 49.03 -6.31 -22.82
C PRO A 129 48.72 -5.56 -24.11
N CYS A 130 48.10 -4.40 -24.00
CA CYS A 130 48.01 -3.33 -24.98
C CYS A 130 47.11 -3.49 -26.20
N ASP A 131 46.11 -4.35 -26.20
CA ASP A 131 45.04 -4.22 -27.17
C ASP A 131 43.91 -3.39 -26.60
N ASP A 132 43.43 -2.42 -27.38
CA ASP A 132 42.25 -1.62 -27.07
C ASP A 132 41.12 -2.57 -26.71
N VAL A 133 40.77 -2.60 -25.45
CA VAL A 133 39.73 -3.48 -24.93
C VAL A 133 38.43 -3.02 -25.54
N PHE A 134 37.88 -3.83 -26.39
CA PHE A 134 36.65 -3.57 -27.14
C PHE A 134 35.42 -3.68 -26.27
N GLY A 135 35.30 -2.84 -25.26
CA GLY A 135 34.09 -2.70 -24.47
C GLY A 135 32.85 -2.28 -25.29
N SER A 136 33.13 -1.55 -26.40
CA SER A 136 32.08 -1.05 -27.32
C SER A 136 31.30 -2.13 -28.09
N HIS A 137 31.67 -3.40 -27.98
CA HIS A 137 30.94 -4.52 -28.59
C HIS A 137 29.92 -5.18 -27.64
N LEU A 138 29.98 -4.86 -26.37
CA LEU A 138 29.01 -5.40 -25.42
C LEU A 138 27.63 -4.81 -25.69
N VAL A 139 26.65 -5.67 -25.77
CA VAL A 139 25.27 -5.28 -26.06
C VAL A 139 24.37 -5.96 -25.08
N PHE A 140 23.47 -5.18 -24.50
CA PHE A 140 22.30 -5.68 -23.77
C PHE A 140 21.05 -5.03 -24.33
N GLN A 141 19.97 -5.78 -24.51
CA GLN A 141 18.73 -5.27 -25.05
C GLN A 141 17.53 -5.86 -24.33
N ILE A 142 16.58 -5.00 -24.00
CA ILE A 142 15.24 -5.38 -23.54
C ILE A 142 14.24 -5.04 -24.65
N ASN A 143 13.32 -5.96 -24.92
CA ASN A 143 12.32 -5.80 -25.96
C ASN A 143 10.95 -5.36 -25.40
N HIS A 144 10.23 -4.57 -26.17
CA HIS A 144 8.87 -4.12 -25.88
C HIS A 144 7.82 -5.25 -25.91
N SER A 145 8.19 -6.43 -26.43
CA SER A 145 7.38 -7.66 -26.39
C SER A 145 7.33 -8.30 -25.00
N SER A 146 8.23 -7.92 -24.08
CA SER A 146 8.13 -8.31 -22.68
C SER A 146 6.78 -7.95 -22.11
N SER A 147 6.30 -8.70 -21.11
CA SER A 147 4.98 -8.48 -20.53
C SER A 147 4.95 -8.72 -19.02
N ILE A 148 3.98 -8.12 -18.36
CA ILE A 148 3.67 -8.36 -16.96
C ILE A 148 2.25 -8.89 -16.84
N GLU A 149 2.07 -9.93 -16.02
CA GLU A 149 0.78 -10.54 -15.72
C GLU A 149 0.51 -10.44 -14.23
N LEU A 150 -0.62 -9.82 -13.91
CA LEU A 150 -1.06 -9.62 -12.53
C LEU A 150 -1.98 -10.76 -12.10
N PRO A 151 -1.82 -11.31 -10.88
CA PRO A 151 -2.75 -12.28 -10.33
C PRO A 151 -4.13 -11.65 -10.10
N GLU A 152 -5.14 -12.49 -9.96
CA GLU A 152 -6.43 -12.02 -9.45
C GLU A 152 -6.26 -11.48 -8.04
N ALA A 153 -6.85 -10.30 -7.77
CA ALA A 153 -6.82 -9.65 -6.47
C ALA A 153 -8.23 -9.44 -5.91
N GLY A 154 -8.34 -9.43 -4.58
CA GLY A 154 -9.51 -8.93 -3.88
C GLY A 154 -9.55 -7.40 -3.94
N ASN A 155 -10.75 -6.83 -3.87
CA ASN A 155 -10.93 -5.37 -3.77
C ASN A 155 -10.98 -4.98 -2.28
N VAL A 156 -9.88 -5.21 -1.59
CA VAL A 156 -9.73 -4.93 -0.16
C VAL A 156 -8.42 -4.18 0.05
N ALA A 157 -8.43 -3.16 0.86
CA ALA A 157 -7.23 -2.46 1.30
C ALA A 157 -7.13 -2.49 2.83
N VAL A 158 -5.91 -2.53 3.32
CA VAL A 158 -5.65 -2.46 4.77
C VAL A 158 -5.56 -1.00 5.17
N GLN A 159 -6.40 -0.59 6.10
CA GLN A 159 -6.49 0.76 6.66
C GLN A 159 -6.26 0.72 8.18
N PRO A 160 -5.96 1.85 8.85
CA PRO A 160 -5.63 3.14 8.26
C PRO A 160 -4.22 3.17 7.67
N ASP A 161 -4.07 3.85 6.53
CA ASP A 161 -2.79 4.02 5.84
C ASP A 161 -2.75 5.38 5.10
N LEU A 162 -2.06 6.36 5.68
CA LEU A 162 -1.89 7.69 5.10
C LEU A 162 -0.97 7.69 3.87
N GLY A 163 -0.10 6.70 3.74
CA GLY A 163 0.71 6.52 2.53
C GLY A 163 -0.17 6.15 1.35
N LEU A 164 -1.04 5.16 1.51
CA LEU A 164 -2.01 4.77 0.49
C LEU A 164 -2.98 5.90 0.15
N PHE A 165 -3.45 6.64 1.16
CA PHE A 165 -4.27 7.84 0.98
C PHE A 165 -3.56 8.89 0.12
N SER A 166 -2.29 9.18 0.40
CA SER A 166 -1.52 10.19 -0.33
C SER A 166 -1.17 9.76 -1.76
N GLU A 167 -0.90 8.48 -1.99
CA GLU A 167 -0.51 7.96 -3.31
C GLU A 167 -1.70 7.77 -4.25
N THR A 168 -2.88 7.45 -3.72
CA THR A 168 -4.02 6.99 -4.53
C THR A 168 -5.32 7.75 -4.31
N GLY A 169 -5.47 8.48 -3.21
CA GLY A 169 -6.73 9.06 -2.76
C GLY A 169 -7.69 8.04 -2.13
N TYR A 170 -7.22 6.82 -1.83
CA TYR A 170 -8.03 5.80 -1.18
C TYR A 170 -8.35 6.22 0.27
N PRO A 171 -9.57 5.97 0.79
CA PRO A 171 -10.67 5.19 0.22
C PRO A 171 -11.64 5.98 -0.69
N PHE A 172 -11.43 7.29 -0.89
CA PHE A 172 -12.31 8.15 -1.69
C PHE A 172 -12.21 7.86 -3.20
N ALA A 173 -11.12 7.23 -3.64
CA ALA A 173 -10.89 6.76 -5.00
C ALA A 173 -10.75 5.24 -5.03
N ARG A 174 -11.85 4.51 -5.25
CA ARG A 174 -11.85 3.06 -5.44
C ARG A 174 -12.03 2.71 -6.92
N TYR A 175 -11.46 1.57 -7.32
CA TYR A 175 -11.42 1.17 -8.72
C TYR A 175 -12.78 0.78 -9.30
N LYS A 176 -13.57 -0.04 -8.62
CA LYS A 176 -14.81 -0.61 -9.17
C LYS A 176 -16.09 0.02 -8.67
N THR A 177 -16.08 0.49 -7.47
CA THR A 177 -17.22 1.12 -6.82
C THR A 177 -16.81 2.52 -6.45
N ALA A 178 -17.46 3.54 -7.01
CA ALA A 178 -17.28 4.89 -6.52
C ALA A 178 -17.91 4.96 -5.11
N PRO A 179 -17.12 4.94 -4.02
CA PRO A 179 -17.68 5.01 -2.67
C PRO A 179 -18.33 6.37 -2.50
N GLN A 180 -19.36 6.43 -1.68
CA GLN A 180 -19.77 7.70 -1.12
C GLN A 180 -18.68 8.13 -0.15
N GLY A 181 -18.18 9.34 -0.32
CA GLY A 181 -17.20 9.96 0.56
C GLY A 181 -17.69 11.34 0.96
N HIS A 182 -17.43 11.71 2.20
CA HIS A 182 -17.87 12.99 2.72
C HIS A 182 -16.72 13.77 3.31
N ILE A 183 -16.71 15.10 3.07
CA ILE A 183 -15.89 16.04 3.82
C ILE A 183 -16.85 16.84 4.69
N PHE A 184 -16.82 16.57 5.98
CA PHE A 184 -17.61 17.31 6.95
C PHE A 184 -16.89 18.61 7.36
N ILE A 185 -17.62 19.72 7.32
CA ILE A 185 -17.17 21.03 7.79
C ILE A 185 -18.19 21.60 8.78
N PRO A 186 -17.74 22.15 9.94
CA PRO A 186 -18.65 22.72 10.93
C PRO A 186 -19.42 23.96 10.45
N ASP A 187 -18.76 24.75 9.60
CA ASP A 187 -19.32 25.98 9.01
C ASP A 187 -18.56 26.37 7.71
N ASP A 188 -18.98 27.46 7.08
CA ASP A 188 -18.40 27.93 5.80
C ASP A 188 -16.94 28.39 5.90
N LEU A 189 -16.40 28.65 7.09
CA LEU A 189 -15.01 29.07 7.28
C LEU A 189 -14.02 27.96 6.89
N TYR A 190 -14.50 26.72 6.83
CA TYR A 190 -13.67 25.57 6.48
C TYR A 190 -13.79 25.15 5.01
N LEU A 191 -14.67 25.80 4.25
CA LEU A 191 -14.96 25.44 2.85
C LEU A 191 -13.72 25.48 1.95
N ASP A 192 -12.90 26.52 2.08
CA ASP A 192 -11.66 26.65 1.31
C ASP A 192 -10.70 25.47 1.56
N SER A 193 -10.60 25.01 2.81
CA SER A 193 -9.79 23.85 3.19
C SER A 193 -10.35 22.56 2.59
N ALA A 194 -11.66 22.38 2.64
CA ALA A 194 -12.34 21.22 2.07
C ALA A 194 -12.13 21.13 0.56
N LEU A 195 -12.32 22.24 -0.17
CA LEU A 195 -12.14 22.28 -1.61
C LEU A 195 -10.67 22.08 -2.02
N THR A 196 -9.71 22.64 -1.26
CA THR A 196 -8.28 22.44 -1.50
C THR A 196 -7.92 20.95 -1.35
N LEU A 197 -8.42 20.31 -0.30
CA LEU A 197 -8.18 18.89 -0.07
C LEU A 197 -8.85 18.01 -1.12
N ALA A 198 -10.13 18.28 -1.46
CA ALA A 198 -10.85 17.57 -2.51
C ALA A 198 -10.12 17.66 -3.87
N GLY A 199 -9.63 18.86 -4.22
CA GLY A 199 -8.81 19.06 -5.42
C GLY A 199 -7.52 18.24 -5.40
N LYS A 200 -6.85 18.17 -4.25
CA LYS A 200 -5.64 17.34 -4.08
C LYS A 200 -5.95 15.86 -4.22
N LEU A 201 -7.02 15.39 -3.59
CA LEU A 201 -7.46 13.99 -3.71
C LEU A 201 -7.80 13.61 -5.16
N ALA A 202 -8.54 14.47 -5.88
CA ALA A 202 -8.83 14.25 -7.30
C ALA A 202 -7.54 14.22 -8.15
N GLN A 203 -6.57 15.07 -7.82
CA GLN A 203 -5.26 15.09 -8.47
C GLN A 203 -4.51 13.77 -8.30
N VAL A 204 -4.41 13.24 -7.08
CA VAL A 204 -3.69 11.98 -6.81
C VAL A 204 -4.46 10.75 -7.30
N ALA A 205 -5.79 10.80 -7.24
CA ALA A 205 -6.66 9.78 -7.84
C ALA A 205 -6.57 9.74 -9.37
N GLN A 206 -6.12 10.83 -10.00
CA GLN A 206 -6.11 11.05 -11.46
C GLN A 206 -7.51 10.90 -12.08
N SER A 207 -8.55 11.16 -11.30
CA SER A 207 -9.95 10.98 -11.65
C SER A 207 -10.81 11.98 -10.87
N PRO A 208 -11.88 12.51 -11.45
CA PRO A 208 -12.83 13.33 -10.71
C PRO A 208 -13.53 12.48 -9.66
N LEU A 209 -13.60 12.99 -8.43
CA LEU A 209 -14.27 12.34 -7.30
C LEU A 209 -15.73 12.78 -7.25
N LEU A 210 -16.56 12.28 -8.18
CA LEU A 210 -17.95 12.73 -8.36
C LEU A 210 -18.88 12.42 -7.18
N ASN A 211 -18.49 11.45 -6.34
CA ASN A 211 -19.26 11.03 -5.17
C ASN A 211 -18.67 11.57 -3.86
N LEU A 212 -17.74 12.52 -3.94
CA LEU A 212 -17.20 13.22 -2.77
C LEU A 212 -18.06 14.45 -2.51
N GLU A 213 -18.77 14.47 -1.39
CA GLU A 213 -19.67 15.55 -0.99
C GLU A 213 -19.07 16.35 0.17
N VAL A 214 -19.19 17.68 0.10
CA VAL A 214 -18.85 18.57 1.23
C VAL A 214 -20.16 18.93 1.94
N SER A 215 -20.26 18.57 3.21
CA SER A 215 -21.49 18.72 4.01
C SER A 215 -21.22 19.34 5.37
N GLN A 216 -22.23 20.07 5.87
CA GLN A 216 -22.30 20.55 7.26
C GLN A 216 -23.25 19.67 8.11
N ASP A 217 -23.93 18.72 7.47
CA ASP A 217 -24.83 17.79 8.15
C ASP A 217 -24.09 16.49 8.50
N LEU A 218 -24.00 16.22 9.78
CA LEU A 218 -23.35 15.02 10.28
C LEU A 218 -24.14 13.75 9.96
N ALA A 219 -25.45 13.83 9.84
CA ALA A 219 -26.30 12.66 9.56
C ALA A 219 -25.99 12.03 8.18
N VAL A 220 -25.47 12.82 7.22
CA VAL A 220 -25.06 12.33 5.89
C VAL A 220 -23.80 11.47 5.98
N THR A 221 -23.06 11.52 7.07
CA THR A 221 -21.79 10.81 7.25
C THR A 221 -21.94 9.41 7.83
N GLU A 222 -23.13 8.88 7.98
CA GLU A 222 -23.37 7.55 8.57
C GLU A 222 -22.89 6.39 7.66
N SER A 223 -22.66 6.66 6.41
CA SER A 223 -22.18 5.67 5.44
C SER A 223 -21.03 6.21 4.58
N GLY A 224 -20.01 5.41 4.37
CA GLY A 224 -18.87 5.78 3.59
C GLY A 224 -17.70 6.33 4.42
N SER A 225 -16.60 6.61 3.74
CA SER A 225 -15.43 7.19 4.38
C SER A 225 -15.57 8.70 4.52
N VAL A 226 -15.12 9.24 5.64
CA VAL A 226 -15.35 10.63 6.02
C VAL A 226 -14.05 11.35 6.34
N ILE A 227 -13.93 12.60 5.90
CA ILE A 227 -12.90 13.53 6.37
C ILE A 227 -13.59 14.62 7.19
N ILE A 228 -13.19 14.77 8.43
CA ILE A 228 -13.67 15.85 9.30
C ILE A 228 -12.60 16.93 9.36
N LEU A 229 -12.98 18.17 9.02
CA LEU A 229 -12.16 19.35 9.18
C LEU A 229 -12.66 20.16 10.39
N GLY A 230 -11.77 20.56 11.30
CA GLY A 230 -12.22 21.32 12.45
C GLY A 230 -11.11 21.90 13.32
N THR A 231 -11.55 22.64 14.30
CA THR A 231 -10.72 23.05 15.46
C THR A 231 -11.08 22.18 16.66
N PRO A 232 -10.23 22.09 17.69
CA PRO A 232 -10.62 21.38 18.92
C PRO A 232 -11.97 21.85 19.50
N ALA A 233 -12.25 23.14 19.42
CA ALA A 233 -13.52 23.68 19.89
C ALA A 233 -14.73 23.23 19.03
N SER A 234 -14.62 23.28 17.71
CA SER A 234 -15.72 22.84 16.82
C SER A 234 -15.91 21.32 16.86
N LEU A 235 -14.86 20.55 16.99
CA LEU A 235 -14.93 19.10 17.14
C LEU A 235 -15.62 18.70 18.45
N ASN A 236 -15.47 19.48 19.53
CA ASN A 236 -16.15 19.25 20.80
C ASN A 236 -17.66 19.47 20.71
N THR A 237 -18.13 20.41 19.88
CA THR A 237 -19.57 20.63 19.67
C THR A 237 -20.21 19.54 18.85
N VAL A 238 -19.48 18.98 17.91
CA VAL A 238 -19.86 17.84 17.11
C VAL A 238 -19.97 16.57 17.96
N SER A 239 -19.30 16.54 19.14
CA SER A 239 -19.23 15.37 20.03
C SER A 239 -20.48 15.04 20.85
N GLN A 240 -21.56 15.79 20.73
CA GLN A 240 -22.78 15.54 21.49
C GLN A 240 -23.75 14.52 20.87
N ASP A 241 -23.56 14.14 19.63
CA ASP A 241 -24.34 13.13 18.93
C ASP A 241 -23.65 11.75 18.92
N ALA A 242 -24.41 10.66 18.77
CA ALA A 242 -23.94 9.28 18.95
C ALA A 242 -22.77 8.84 18.06
N PHE A 243 -22.55 9.50 16.93
CA PHE A 243 -21.40 9.36 16.04
C PHE A 243 -20.07 9.71 16.70
N VAL A 244 -20.13 10.46 17.74
CA VAL A 244 -19.06 11.22 18.35
C VAL A 244 -18.60 10.64 19.68
N SER A 245 -19.06 9.46 20.07
CA SER A 245 -18.51 8.82 21.27
C SER A 245 -16.99 8.56 21.15
N SER A 246 -16.47 8.34 19.94
CA SER A 246 -15.04 8.25 19.68
C SER A 246 -14.36 9.63 19.57
N ILE A 247 -15.04 10.65 19.06
CA ILE A 247 -14.56 12.04 19.04
C ILE A 247 -14.69 12.70 20.40
N GLY A 248 -15.69 12.36 21.22
CA GLY A 248 -15.85 12.83 22.60
C GLY A 248 -14.63 12.54 23.48
N ASP A 249 -13.91 11.48 23.16
CA ASP A 249 -12.59 11.21 23.71
C ASP A 249 -11.49 12.12 23.11
N THR A 250 -11.75 12.91 22.06
CA THR A 250 -10.76 13.82 21.45
C THR A 250 -10.43 15.03 22.33
N GLN A 251 -11.26 15.40 23.31
CA GLN A 251 -10.86 16.32 24.38
C GLN A 251 -9.61 15.81 25.15
N ARG A 252 -9.40 14.48 25.10
CA ARG A 252 -8.24 13.81 25.65
C ARG A 252 -7.24 13.39 24.58
N TRP A 253 -7.35 13.92 23.40
CA TRP A 253 -6.68 13.44 22.21
C TRP A 253 -5.16 13.33 22.33
N PRO A 254 -4.39 14.34 22.73
CA PRO A 254 -2.97 14.17 23.00
C PRO A 254 -2.69 13.13 24.09
N TYR A 255 -3.58 13.01 25.07
CA TYR A 255 -3.47 12.07 26.17
C TYR A 255 -3.78 10.64 25.74
N ARG A 256 -4.78 10.41 24.89
CA ARG A 256 -5.12 9.10 24.34
C ARG A 256 -3.99 8.57 23.44
N LEU A 257 -3.47 9.41 22.58
CA LEU A 257 -2.31 9.09 21.73
C LEU A 257 -1.06 8.78 22.55
N GLN A 258 -0.73 9.59 23.52
CA GLN A 258 0.35 9.32 24.45
C GLN A 258 0.15 8.02 25.22
N ASN A 259 -1.07 7.71 25.66
CA ASN A 259 -1.37 6.49 26.36
C ASN A 259 -1.32 5.25 25.47
N GLN A 260 -1.83 5.31 24.26
CA GLN A 260 -1.74 4.19 23.30
C GLN A 260 -0.29 3.92 22.92
N LEU A 261 0.47 4.97 22.64
CA LEU A 261 1.90 4.87 22.38
C LEU A 261 2.65 4.29 23.55
N TYR A 262 2.40 4.80 24.74
CA TYR A 262 2.96 4.32 25.99
C TYR A 262 2.64 2.85 26.24
N ASN A 263 1.39 2.44 26.00
CA ASN A 263 0.98 1.04 26.15
C ASN A 263 1.67 0.13 25.13
N ARG A 264 1.79 0.55 23.85
CA ARG A 264 2.52 -0.22 22.82
C ARG A 264 4.02 -0.31 23.10
N VAL A 265 4.66 0.78 23.48
CA VAL A 265 6.09 0.77 23.85
C VAL A 265 6.29 -0.14 25.08
N ARG A 266 5.41 -0.08 26.05
CA ARG A 266 5.43 -0.96 27.22
C ARG A 266 5.29 -2.43 26.85
N ASP A 267 4.38 -2.76 25.93
CA ASP A 267 4.12 -4.13 25.48
C ASP A 267 5.31 -4.69 24.68
N ILE A 268 5.99 -3.85 23.90
CA ILE A 268 7.20 -4.22 23.15
C ILE A 268 8.42 -4.37 24.07
N THR A 269 8.61 -3.47 25.03
CA THR A 269 9.81 -3.44 25.88
C THR A 269 9.69 -4.30 27.13
N ASN A 270 8.47 -4.73 27.49
CA ASN A 270 8.17 -5.46 28.75
C ASN A 270 8.72 -4.76 30.00
N ASP A 271 8.91 -3.44 29.93
CA ASP A 271 9.58 -2.64 30.97
C ASP A 271 8.58 -2.15 32.01
N LYS A 272 8.67 -2.73 33.21
CA LYS A 272 7.82 -2.38 34.35
C LYS A 272 8.17 -1.02 34.97
N SER A 273 9.32 -0.42 34.66
CA SER A 273 9.78 0.84 35.25
C SER A 273 8.98 2.05 34.74
N TYR A 274 8.42 1.96 33.55
CA TYR A 274 7.54 3.00 32.97
C TYR A 274 6.17 3.13 33.67
N LYS A 275 5.80 2.19 34.55
CA LYS A 275 4.53 2.30 35.32
C LYS A 275 4.45 3.52 36.23
N GLN A 276 5.57 4.17 36.53
CA GLN A 276 5.61 5.32 37.44
C GLN A 276 5.43 6.69 36.76
N MET A 277 5.52 6.76 35.43
CA MET A 277 5.19 7.99 34.70
C MET A 277 3.69 8.12 34.45
N ARG A 278 2.89 7.92 35.48
CA ARG A 278 1.53 8.43 35.52
C ARG A 278 1.69 9.96 35.56
N VAL A 279 1.42 10.62 34.45
CA VAL A 279 1.18 12.07 34.46
C VAL A 279 -0.12 12.28 35.24
N THR A 280 0.00 12.33 36.55
CA THR A 280 -1.05 12.75 37.46
C THR A 280 -1.30 14.23 37.16
N GLY A 281 -2.47 14.55 36.60
CA GLY A 281 -3.04 15.86 36.77
C GLY A 281 -2.71 16.90 35.69
N VAL A 282 -2.52 16.53 34.42
CA VAL A 282 -2.82 17.47 33.34
C VAL A 282 -4.32 17.37 33.08
N THR A 283 -5.09 18.20 33.73
CA THR A 283 -6.39 18.65 33.19
C THR A 283 -6.07 19.17 31.80
N VAL A 284 -6.50 18.44 30.77
CA VAL A 284 -6.40 18.87 29.37
C VAL A 284 -7.41 19.98 29.20
N GLN A 285 -7.05 21.18 29.64
CA GLN A 285 -7.62 22.40 29.15
C GLN A 285 -7.28 22.43 27.67
N GLU A 286 -8.34 22.40 26.84
CA GLU A 286 -8.34 22.65 25.40
C GLU A 286 -7.00 22.34 24.73
N ALA A 287 -6.89 21.23 24.00
CA ALA A 287 -5.66 20.82 23.37
C ALA A 287 -5.09 22.00 22.57
N ASP A 288 -4.08 22.65 23.11
CA ASP A 288 -3.42 23.74 22.44
C ASP A 288 -2.49 23.17 21.39
N LEU A 289 -2.97 23.16 20.14
CA LEU A 289 -2.18 22.72 18.99
C LEU A 289 -1.15 23.76 18.58
N GLY A 290 -1.19 24.97 19.16
CA GLY A 290 -0.29 26.06 18.81
C GLY A 290 -0.32 26.34 17.31
N ASN A 291 0.83 26.28 16.66
CA ASN A 291 0.98 26.50 15.21
C ASN A 291 0.94 25.20 14.38
N GLN A 292 0.66 24.08 15.01
CA GLN A 292 0.64 22.76 14.40
C GLN A 292 -0.74 22.41 13.86
N ALA A 293 -0.77 21.45 12.94
CA ALA A 293 -1.96 20.73 12.56
C ALA A 293 -1.72 19.21 12.64
N VAL A 294 -2.80 18.49 12.69
CA VAL A 294 -2.83 17.06 12.92
C VAL A 294 -3.75 16.41 11.91
N LEU A 295 -3.31 15.28 11.34
CA LEU A 295 -4.12 14.36 10.55
C LEU A 295 -4.10 13.00 11.25
N LEU A 296 -5.27 12.51 11.59
CA LEU A 296 -5.50 11.18 12.13
C LEU A 296 -6.39 10.40 11.18
N ALA A 297 -6.09 9.11 11.00
CA ALA A 297 -6.95 8.18 10.31
C ALA A 297 -7.29 7.00 11.25
N GLU A 298 -8.56 6.64 11.34
CA GLU A 298 -9.05 5.56 12.19
C GLU A 298 -10.25 4.83 11.55
N GLU A 299 -10.66 3.70 12.13
CA GLU A 299 -11.87 3.01 11.73
C GLU A 299 -13.09 3.87 12.06
N HIS A 300 -14.04 3.94 11.12
CA HIS A 300 -15.25 4.72 11.29
C HIS A 300 -16.18 4.03 12.32
N PRO A 301 -16.51 4.68 13.44
CA PRO A 301 -17.16 4.01 14.57
C PRO A 301 -18.61 3.60 14.30
N SER A 302 -19.30 4.26 13.38
CA SER A 302 -20.72 4.05 13.09
C SER A 302 -20.96 3.29 11.79
N SER A 303 -19.93 3.04 10.98
CA SER A 303 -20.09 2.34 9.72
C SER A 303 -20.13 0.82 9.92
N ASN A 304 -21.15 0.18 9.35
CA ASN A 304 -21.24 -1.28 9.29
C ASN A 304 -20.29 -1.90 8.24
N ALA A 305 -19.61 -1.06 7.46
CA ALA A 305 -18.82 -1.46 6.29
C ALA A 305 -17.31 -1.29 6.48
N SER A 306 -16.83 -1.07 7.71
CA SER A 306 -15.40 -0.82 8.00
C SER A 306 -14.83 0.32 7.14
N ASP A 307 -15.51 1.46 7.13
CA ASP A 307 -15.05 2.67 6.44
C ASP A 307 -14.00 3.42 7.27
N THR A 308 -13.30 4.37 6.66
CA THR A 308 -12.21 5.11 7.31
C THR A 308 -12.65 6.53 7.65
N LEU A 309 -12.39 6.94 8.88
CA LEU A 309 -12.55 8.30 9.36
C LEU A 309 -11.20 9.00 9.37
N PHE A 310 -11.13 10.16 8.72
CA PHE A 310 -9.99 11.06 8.76
C PHE A 310 -10.36 12.32 9.52
N ILE A 311 -9.50 12.77 10.43
CA ILE A 311 -9.68 14.00 11.19
C ILE A 311 -8.50 14.92 10.92
N ILE A 312 -8.76 16.11 10.41
CA ILE A 312 -7.75 17.15 10.21
C ILE A 312 -8.10 18.33 11.11
N ALA A 313 -7.23 18.65 12.05
CA ALA A 313 -7.47 19.68 13.03
C ALA A 313 -6.30 20.66 13.14
N ALA A 314 -6.63 21.94 13.37
CA ALA A 314 -5.69 23.00 13.76
C ALA A 314 -6.37 23.94 14.77
N GLN A 315 -5.58 24.79 15.45
CA GLN A 315 -6.07 25.63 16.53
C GLN A 315 -7.18 26.61 16.15
N THR A 316 -7.12 27.14 14.92
CA THR A 316 -8.11 28.09 14.38
C THR A 316 -8.46 27.76 12.93
N PRO A 317 -9.65 28.17 12.40
CA PRO A 317 -10.01 27.96 11.00
C PRO A 317 -8.99 28.57 10.03
N ALA A 318 -8.46 29.77 10.33
CA ALA A 318 -7.44 30.41 9.49
C ALA A 318 -6.12 29.61 9.47
N LEU A 319 -5.72 29.07 10.62
CA LEU A 319 -4.55 28.20 10.71
C LEU A 319 -4.79 26.88 9.98
N LEU A 320 -5.99 26.29 10.09
CA LEU A 320 -6.34 25.08 9.36
C LEU A 320 -6.23 25.27 7.84
N LYS A 321 -6.73 26.40 7.32
CA LYS A 321 -6.58 26.75 5.92
C LYS A 321 -5.11 26.81 5.50
N ALA A 322 -4.26 27.49 6.27
CA ALA A 322 -2.83 27.56 6.01
C ALA A 322 -2.19 26.16 6.04
N ARG A 323 -2.47 25.39 7.08
CA ARG A 323 -1.90 24.02 7.26
C ARG A 323 -2.38 23.04 6.19
N VAL A 324 -3.65 23.10 5.75
CA VAL A 324 -4.12 22.29 4.62
C VAL A 324 -3.42 22.68 3.32
N THR A 325 -3.19 23.97 3.10
CA THR A 325 -2.39 24.42 1.95
C THR A 325 -0.97 23.88 2.00
N ASP A 326 -0.32 23.92 3.16
CA ASP A 326 1.02 23.34 3.35
C ASP A 326 1.01 21.82 3.13
N LEU A 327 0.02 21.11 3.70
CA LEU A 327 -0.15 19.66 3.56
C LEU A 327 -0.26 19.25 2.08
N THR A 328 -1.02 19.99 1.29
CA THR A 328 -1.22 19.68 -0.14
C THR A 328 0.00 20.00 -1.01
N SER A 329 1.06 20.62 -0.43
CA SER A 329 2.33 20.80 -1.12
C SER A 329 2.99 19.45 -1.45
N LEU A 330 3.79 19.43 -2.51
CA LEU A 330 4.45 18.18 -2.94
C LEU A 330 5.37 17.61 -1.86
N SER A 331 6.04 18.50 -1.10
CA SER A 331 7.00 18.11 -0.07
C SER A 331 6.37 17.40 1.13
N LEU A 332 5.24 17.90 1.66
CA LEU A 332 4.56 17.27 2.81
C LEU A 332 3.68 16.10 2.39
N TRP A 333 2.94 16.26 1.28
CA TRP A 333 2.02 15.24 0.82
C TRP A 333 2.69 13.89 0.55
N GLY A 334 3.88 13.92 -0.04
CA GLY A 334 4.67 12.70 -0.32
C GLY A 334 5.29 12.04 0.92
N GLN A 335 5.23 12.69 2.09
CA GLN A 335 5.76 12.16 3.34
C GLN A 335 4.66 11.59 4.26
N LEU A 336 3.39 11.64 3.83
CA LEU A 336 2.29 11.03 4.57
C LEU A 336 2.51 9.52 4.70
N ALA A 337 2.52 9.03 5.94
CA ALA A 337 2.70 7.62 6.27
C ALA A 337 2.07 7.32 7.65
N GLY A 338 1.86 6.05 7.96
CA GLY A 338 1.20 5.64 9.19
C GLY A 338 -0.29 6.01 9.20
N ASP A 339 -0.81 6.34 10.37
CA ASP A 339 -2.20 6.76 10.57
C ASP A 339 -2.32 8.08 11.35
N PHE A 340 -1.19 8.59 11.84
CA PHE A 340 -1.11 9.82 12.59
C PHE A 340 0.05 10.68 12.09
N PHE A 341 -0.25 11.93 11.72
CA PHE A 341 0.69 12.84 11.10
C PHE A 341 0.54 14.25 11.67
N VAL A 342 1.63 14.83 12.15
CA VAL A 342 1.68 16.20 12.70
C VAL A 342 2.64 17.04 11.89
N TRP A 343 2.23 18.25 11.52
CA TRP A 343 3.08 19.20 10.79
C TRP A 343 2.84 20.65 11.22
N ASP A 344 3.76 21.49 10.83
CA ASP A 344 3.69 22.95 10.99
C ASP A 344 4.03 23.65 9.65
N ASN A 345 4.43 24.92 9.72
CA ASN A 345 4.80 25.70 8.55
C ASN A 345 6.19 25.38 7.95
N ASN A 346 6.95 24.47 8.53
CA ASN A 346 8.31 24.14 8.06
C ASN A 346 8.34 23.14 6.89
N LEU A 347 7.18 22.73 6.38
CA LEU A 347 7.03 21.79 5.27
C LEU A 347 7.75 20.45 5.48
N SER A 348 7.93 20.07 6.74
CA SER A 348 8.43 18.77 7.16
C SER A 348 7.55 18.21 8.28
N PRO A 349 7.36 16.89 8.34
CA PRO A 349 6.58 16.29 9.41
C PRO A 349 7.30 16.44 10.74
N LEU A 350 6.56 16.84 11.78
CA LEU A 350 7.04 16.84 13.16
C LEU A 350 6.92 15.45 13.78
N LEU A 351 5.88 14.72 13.41
CA LEU A 351 5.62 13.39 13.93
C LEU A 351 4.86 12.54 12.91
N VAL A 352 5.29 11.31 12.71
CA VAL A 352 4.64 10.30 11.87
C VAL A 352 4.58 9.00 12.63
N MET A 353 3.39 8.43 12.80
CA MET A 353 3.21 7.24 13.65
C MET A 353 2.11 6.32 13.13
N GLN A 354 2.13 5.07 13.59
CA GLN A 354 1.04 4.12 13.49
C GLN A 354 0.48 3.91 14.91
N VAL A 355 -0.73 4.37 15.16
CA VAL A 355 -1.36 4.39 16.49
C VAL A 355 -2.51 3.40 16.57
N ASN A 356 -3.35 3.33 15.52
CA ASN A 356 -4.54 2.50 15.49
C ASN A 356 -4.25 1.10 14.97
N GLU A 357 -5.10 0.15 15.34
CA GLU A 357 -5.08 -1.18 14.76
C GLU A 357 -5.50 -1.12 13.29
N LYS A 358 -4.91 -1.99 12.48
CA LYS A 358 -5.25 -2.08 11.06
C LYS A 358 -6.52 -2.90 10.88
N PHE A 359 -7.37 -2.45 9.96
CA PHE A 359 -8.60 -3.13 9.56
C PHE A 359 -8.71 -3.20 8.04
N GLU A 360 -9.54 -4.08 7.55
CA GLU A 360 -9.73 -4.28 6.11
C GLU A 360 -10.94 -3.49 5.61
N VAL A 361 -10.74 -2.70 4.53
CA VAL A 361 -11.77 -1.88 3.89
C VAL A 361 -11.98 -2.38 2.47
N GLY A 362 -13.22 -2.64 2.09
CA GLY A 362 -13.58 -3.05 0.74
C GLY A 362 -14.59 -4.19 0.71
N GLU A 363 -15.09 -4.49 -0.48
CA GLU A 363 -16.01 -5.60 -0.71
C GLU A 363 -15.27 -6.72 -1.46
N PRO A 364 -15.09 -7.88 -0.84
CA PRO A 364 -14.47 -9.01 -1.52
C PRO A 364 -15.40 -9.55 -2.61
N ASN A 365 -15.01 -9.38 -3.85
CA ASN A 365 -15.81 -9.83 -5.02
C ASN A 365 -15.92 -11.34 -5.18
N ASN A 366 -15.16 -12.12 -4.43
CA ASN A 366 -15.12 -13.58 -4.58
C ASN A 366 -14.99 -14.24 -3.20
N HIS A 367 -16.04 -14.93 -2.77
CA HIS A 367 -16.07 -15.64 -1.47
C HIS A 367 -14.93 -16.65 -1.32
N TRP A 368 -14.48 -17.30 -2.41
CA TRP A 368 -13.34 -18.19 -2.36
C TRP A 368 -12.02 -17.46 -2.14
N LEU A 369 -11.86 -16.33 -2.77
CA LEU A 369 -10.68 -15.49 -2.58
C LEU A 369 -10.62 -14.95 -1.14
N THR A 370 -11.76 -14.48 -0.62
CA THR A 370 -11.89 -14.02 0.77
C THR A 370 -11.55 -15.14 1.77
N LEU A 371 -12.07 -16.35 1.53
CA LEU A 371 -11.75 -17.49 2.38
C LEU A 371 -10.26 -17.83 2.34
N ARG A 372 -9.63 -17.78 1.16
CA ARG A 372 -8.19 -18.03 1.00
C ARG A 372 -7.37 -16.96 1.70
N LEU A 373 -7.76 -15.69 1.57
CA LEU A 373 -7.12 -14.55 2.23
C LEU A 373 -7.24 -14.67 3.75
N TRP A 374 -8.44 -14.96 4.24
CA TRP A 374 -8.69 -15.15 5.67
C TRP A 374 -7.87 -16.32 6.25
N LEU A 375 -7.81 -17.45 5.56
CA LEU A 375 -6.99 -18.59 5.97
C LEU A 375 -5.49 -18.29 5.91
N SER A 376 -5.04 -17.51 4.92
CA SER A 376 -3.63 -17.09 4.80
C SER A 376 -3.21 -16.20 5.97
N ASN A 377 -4.07 -15.28 6.37
CA ASN A 377 -3.80 -14.37 7.49
C ASN A 377 -3.95 -15.03 8.87
N ASN A 378 -4.56 -16.21 8.93
CA ASN A 378 -4.83 -16.93 10.17
C ASN A 378 -4.32 -18.38 10.10
N PRO A 379 -3.02 -18.63 10.18
CA PRO A 379 -2.42 -19.96 9.99
C PRO A 379 -2.91 -21.00 11.00
N TRP A 380 -3.36 -20.58 12.19
CA TRP A 380 -3.93 -21.47 13.21
C TRP A 380 -5.25 -22.12 12.76
N TYR A 381 -6.11 -21.41 12.04
CA TYR A 381 -7.35 -22.01 11.50
C TYR A 381 -7.06 -23.01 10.40
N TRP A 382 -5.99 -22.81 9.64
CA TRP A 382 -5.54 -23.79 8.65
C TRP A 382 -5.10 -25.08 9.32
N LEU A 383 -4.35 -25.00 10.41
CA LEU A 383 -3.90 -26.13 11.21
C LEU A 383 -5.09 -26.86 11.86
N LEU A 384 -6.06 -26.11 12.37
CA LEU A 384 -7.29 -26.63 12.98
C LEU A 384 -8.17 -27.34 11.93
N SER A 385 -8.33 -26.76 10.74
CA SER A 385 -9.08 -27.37 9.62
C SER A 385 -8.44 -28.67 9.12
N PHE A 386 -7.11 -28.70 9.04
CA PHE A 386 -6.36 -29.91 8.70
C PHE A 386 -6.56 -31.01 9.74
N LEU A 387 -6.48 -30.68 11.03
CA LEU A 387 -6.69 -31.63 12.12
C LEU A 387 -8.12 -32.19 12.12
N LEU A 388 -9.10 -31.34 11.85
CA LEU A 388 -10.50 -31.71 11.71
C LEU A 388 -10.72 -32.67 10.52
N LEU A 389 -10.08 -32.41 9.38
CA LEU A 389 -10.11 -33.28 8.20
C LEU A 389 -9.51 -34.63 8.52
N VAL A 390 -8.39 -34.73 9.21
CA VAL A 390 -7.77 -35.99 9.64
C VAL A 390 -8.71 -36.75 10.58
N CYS A 391 -9.39 -36.09 11.51
CA CYS A 391 -10.38 -36.70 12.39
C CYS A 391 -11.55 -37.25 11.59
N ILE A 392 -12.10 -36.51 10.62
CA ILE A 392 -13.22 -37.00 9.76
C ILE A 392 -12.80 -38.24 8.98
N VAL A 393 -11.61 -38.19 8.35
CA VAL A 393 -11.10 -39.34 7.58
C VAL A 393 -10.89 -40.56 8.50
N SER A 394 -10.36 -40.36 9.70
CA SER A 394 -10.17 -41.44 10.69
C SER A 394 -11.48 -42.05 11.13
N VAL A 395 -12.49 -41.23 11.42
CA VAL A 395 -13.86 -41.73 11.74
C VAL A 395 -14.47 -42.50 10.56
N PHE A 396 -14.31 -41.98 9.34
CA PHE A 396 -14.81 -42.65 8.14
C PHE A 396 -14.16 -44.02 7.93
N ILE A 397 -12.84 -44.09 8.06
CA ILE A 397 -12.09 -45.35 7.98
C ILE A 397 -12.56 -46.32 9.09
N PHE A 398 -12.72 -45.82 10.30
CA PHE A 398 -13.22 -46.65 11.42
C PHE A 398 -14.63 -47.25 11.14
N VAL A 399 -15.54 -46.42 10.61
CA VAL A 399 -16.89 -46.85 10.25
C VAL A 399 -16.87 -47.91 9.13
N LEU A 400 -16.02 -47.73 8.11
CA LEU A 400 -15.84 -48.69 7.04
C LEU A 400 -15.29 -50.03 7.55
N LEU A 401 -14.27 -49.99 8.39
CA LEU A 401 -13.69 -51.19 9.00
C LEU A 401 -14.71 -51.93 9.89
N LYS A 402 -15.49 -51.19 10.67
CA LYS A 402 -16.57 -51.76 11.51
C LYS A 402 -17.67 -52.41 10.69
N ARG A 403 -18.05 -51.82 9.55
CA ARG A 403 -19.03 -52.42 8.61
C ARG A 403 -18.47 -53.69 7.97
N ARG A 404 -17.22 -53.72 7.57
CA ARG A 404 -16.55 -54.87 6.98
C ARG A 404 -16.44 -56.02 7.99
N ASN A 405 -16.11 -55.75 9.24
CA ASN A 405 -16.03 -56.74 10.30
C ASN A 405 -17.43 -57.41 10.58
N LYS A 406 -18.50 -56.60 10.56
CA LYS A 406 -19.85 -57.13 10.70
C LYS A 406 -20.26 -58.01 9.53
N GLN A 407 -19.86 -57.72 8.32
CA GLN A 407 -20.14 -58.56 7.14
C GLN A 407 -19.40 -59.90 7.20
N VAL A 408 -18.15 -59.89 7.66
CA VAL A 408 -17.36 -61.14 7.84
C VAL A 408 -17.92 -62.00 8.97
N GLN A 409 -18.42 -61.42 10.07
CA GLN A 409 -19.05 -62.18 11.15
C GLN A 409 -20.42 -62.81 10.78
N ASN A 410 -21.16 -62.23 9.85
CA ASN A 410 -22.44 -62.73 9.37
C ASN A 410 -22.32 -63.79 8.24
N SER A 411 -21.11 -64.04 7.75
CA SER A 411 -20.82 -65.01 6.69
C SER A 411 -20.21 -66.33 7.23
N TRP A 412 -20.15 -66.50 8.55
CA TRP A 412 -19.84 -67.71 9.28
C TRP A 412 -21.07 -68.11 10.12
#